data_dd15cae7c17473bf70783847046a57a9
#
_entry.id   dd15cae7c17473bf70783847046a57a9
#
_cell.length_a   1.000
_cell.length_b   1.000
_cell.length_c   1.000
_cell.angle_alpha   90.00
_cell.angle_beta   90.00
_cell.angle_gamma   90.00
#
_symmetry.space_group_name_H-M   'P 1'
#
loop_
_entity.id
_entity.type
_entity.pdbx_description
1 polymer ?
#
loop_
_entity_poly.entity_id
_entity_poly.type
_entity_poly.pdbx_seq_one_letter_code
_entity_poly.pdbx_strand_id
1 'polypeptide(L)'
;GRATLTLGGIALVAIAALDYWLFYPEYPIAFYSILTVFLVVYGIMVNFFRCPVRIFPGDTHNVVVAPADGRIVVIEEVEENEYFHDRRLMVSVFMSVTNVHANWFPVEGTVKLVRHHNGNFAKAWLPKASTENERSTVVITTPSGHDVLVRQVAGAVARRIVTYAAEEQTC
;
A
#
# COMPACT_ATOMS: atom_id res chain seq x y z
N GLY A 1 -7.62 -3.48 -6.14
CA GLY A 1 -7.70 -2.07 -6.55
C GLY A 1 -8.76 -1.84 -7.64
N ARG A 2 -8.57 -2.35 -8.87
CA ARG A 2 -9.52 -2.10 -9.98
C ARG A 2 -10.93 -2.60 -9.65
N ALA A 3 -11.08 -3.83 -9.20
CA ALA A 3 -12.38 -4.40 -8.82
C ALA A 3 -13.06 -3.56 -7.71
N THR A 4 -12.31 -3.15 -6.71
CA THR A 4 -12.82 -2.31 -5.61
C THR A 4 -13.32 -0.96 -6.11
N LEU A 5 -12.58 -0.31 -7.01
CA LEU A 5 -12.99 0.97 -7.62
C LEU A 5 -14.24 0.80 -8.51
N THR A 6 -14.30 -0.27 -9.30
CA THR A 6 -15.47 -0.55 -10.14
C THR A 6 -16.73 -0.80 -9.29
N LEU A 7 -16.63 -1.65 -8.27
CA LEU A 7 -17.74 -1.91 -7.34
C LEU A 7 -18.14 -0.66 -6.57
N GLY A 8 -17.18 0.15 -6.13
CA GLY A 8 -17.43 1.44 -5.49
C GLY A 8 -18.17 2.41 -6.41
N GLY A 9 -17.81 2.48 -7.69
CA GLY A 9 -18.50 3.30 -8.69
C GLY A 9 -19.92 2.84 -8.96
N ILE A 10 -20.15 1.52 -9.08
CA ILE A 10 -21.50 0.96 -9.24
C ILE A 10 -22.36 1.27 -8.00
N ALA A 11 -21.81 1.08 -6.79
CA ALA A 11 -22.50 1.39 -5.56
C ALA A 11 -22.86 2.88 -5.46
N LEU A 12 -21.95 3.78 -5.86
CA LEU A 12 -22.20 5.22 -5.89
C LEU A 12 -23.40 5.57 -6.80
N VAL A 13 -23.42 5.01 -8.02
CA VAL A 13 -24.54 5.24 -8.96
C VAL A 13 -25.85 4.71 -8.41
N ALA A 14 -25.86 3.51 -7.83
CA ALA A 14 -27.06 2.92 -7.24
C ALA A 14 -27.59 3.74 -6.05
N ILE A 15 -26.69 4.21 -5.18
CA ILE A 15 -27.06 5.07 -4.05
C ILE A 15 -27.57 6.42 -4.54
N ALA A 16 -26.93 7.05 -5.53
CA ALA A 16 -27.40 8.31 -6.09
C ALA A 16 -28.79 8.20 -6.72
N ALA A 17 -29.07 7.09 -7.40
CA ALA A 17 -30.40 6.83 -7.98
C ALA A 17 -31.47 6.61 -6.89
N LEU A 18 -31.13 5.86 -5.84
CA LEU A 18 -32.03 5.64 -4.71
C LEU A 18 -32.29 6.94 -3.93
N ASP A 19 -31.25 7.71 -3.66
CA ASP A 19 -31.28 8.99 -2.98
C ASP A 19 -32.13 10.01 -3.76
N TYR A 20 -31.96 10.06 -5.10
CA TYR A 20 -32.80 10.85 -5.99
C TYR A 20 -34.29 10.46 -5.89
N TRP A 21 -34.57 9.16 -5.93
CA TRP A 21 -35.96 8.66 -5.87
C TRP A 21 -36.61 8.89 -4.52
N LEU A 22 -35.88 8.81 -3.42
CA LEU A 22 -36.41 8.97 -2.06
C LEU A 22 -36.56 10.43 -1.62
N PHE A 23 -35.63 11.31 -2.01
CA PHE A 23 -35.50 12.64 -1.43
C PHE A 23 -35.73 13.78 -2.43
N TYR A 24 -35.47 13.58 -3.70
CA TYR A 24 -35.67 14.62 -4.70
C TYR A 24 -37.07 14.51 -5.36
N PRO A 25 -37.81 15.62 -5.56
CA PRO A 25 -37.46 17.01 -5.30
C PRO A 25 -37.88 17.56 -3.93
N GLU A 26 -38.52 16.74 -3.06
CA GLU A 26 -39.13 17.25 -1.82
C GLU A 26 -38.11 17.70 -0.79
N TYR A 27 -36.94 17.04 -0.74
CA TYR A 27 -35.88 17.30 0.23
C TYR A 27 -34.50 17.52 -0.46
N PRO A 28 -34.36 18.55 -1.30
CA PRO A 28 -33.13 18.72 -2.11
C PRO A 28 -31.86 18.88 -1.28
N ILE A 29 -31.94 19.50 -0.09
CA ILE A 29 -30.77 19.64 0.79
C ILE A 29 -30.29 18.26 1.27
N ALA A 30 -31.18 17.36 1.65
CA ALA A 30 -30.84 16.01 2.07
C ALA A 30 -30.16 15.25 0.91
N PHE A 31 -30.78 15.27 -0.28
CA PHE A 31 -30.23 14.67 -1.49
C PHE A 31 -28.79 15.12 -1.77
N TYR A 32 -28.54 16.44 -1.87
CA TYR A 32 -27.22 16.95 -2.18
C TYR A 32 -26.21 16.69 -1.05
N SER A 33 -26.64 16.66 0.20
CA SER A 33 -25.78 16.36 1.34
C SER A 33 -25.30 14.91 1.31
N ILE A 34 -26.20 13.96 1.10
CA ILE A 34 -25.88 12.52 1.00
C ILE A 34 -24.97 12.27 -0.20
N LEU A 35 -25.32 12.79 -1.37
CA LEU A 35 -24.53 12.65 -2.59
C LEU A 35 -23.10 13.19 -2.40
N THR A 36 -22.96 14.37 -1.76
CA THR A 36 -21.64 14.97 -1.48
C THR A 36 -20.78 14.05 -0.61
N VAL A 37 -21.35 13.48 0.46
CA VAL A 37 -20.62 12.56 1.35
C VAL A 37 -20.12 11.35 0.56
N PHE A 38 -20.97 10.73 -0.27
CA PHE A 38 -20.55 9.57 -1.07
C PHE A 38 -19.50 9.93 -2.12
N LEU A 39 -19.58 11.10 -2.75
CA LEU A 39 -18.58 11.57 -3.71
C LEU A 39 -17.21 11.78 -3.02
N VAL A 40 -17.20 12.36 -1.82
CA VAL A 40 -15.96 12.55 -1.04
C VAL A 40 -15.36 11.19 -0.67
N VAL A 41 -16.15 10.26 -0.15
CA VAL A 41 -15.68 8.90 0.19
C VAL A 41 -15.12 8.19 -1.04
N TYR A 42 -15.83 8.26 -2.17
CA TYR A 42 -15.35 7.67 -3.42
C TYR A 42 -14.07 8.32 -3.92
N GLY A 43 -13.94 9.63 -3.81
CA GLY A 43 -12.71 10.37 -4.13
C GLY A 43 -11.51 9.90 -3.28
N ILE A 44 -11.72 9.67 -1.99
CA ILE A 44 -10.70 9.10 -1.10
C ILE A 44 -10.31 7.68 -1.55
N MET A 45 -11.28 6.85 -1.93
CA MET A 45 -11.01 5.49 -2.45
C MET A 45 -10.20 5.54 -3.75
N VAL A 46 -10.54 6.43 -4.68
CA VAL A 46 -9.79 6.60 -5.94
C VAL A 46 -8.35 7.03 -5.65
N ASN A 47 -8.17 7.99 -4.74
CA ASN A 47 -6.84 8.43 -4.32
C ASN A 47 -6.03 7.29 -3.70
N PHE A 48 -6.63 6.51 -2.81
CA PHE A 48 -6.00 5.41 -2.10
C PHE A 48 -5.53 4.29 -3.05
N PHE A 49 -6.38 3.88 -4.00
CA PHE A 49 -6.11 2.77 -4.92
C PHE A 49 -5.42 3.19 -6.23
N ARG A 50 -5.10 4.46 -6.40
CA ARG A 50 -4.35 4.89 -7.58
C ARG A 50 -2.96 4.26 -7.59
N CYS A 51 -2.46 3.97 -8.78
CA CYS A 51 -1.10 3.44 -8.99
C CYS A 51 -0.42 4.26 -10.08
N PRO A 52 0.15 5.43 -9.74
CA PRO A 52 0.85 6.26 -10.71
C PRO A 52 2.17 5.63 -11.11
N VAL A 53 2.63 5.93 -12.31
CA VAL A 53 4.00 5.59 -12.72
C VAL A 53 4.96 6.47 -11.92
N ARG A 54 5.93 5.84 -11.25
CA ARG A 54 7.00 6.53 -10.51
C ARG A 54 8.31 6.32 -11.23
N ILE A 55 8.95 7.40 -11.62
CA ILE A 55 10.25 7.41 -12.25
C ILE A 55 11.17 8.21 -11.33
N PHE A 56 12.23 7.56 -10.85
CA PHE A 56 13.26 8.27 -10.09
C PHE A 56 14.06 9.15 -11.06
N PRO A 57 14.20 10.46 -10.80
CA PRO A 57 14.82 11.38 -11.74
C PRO A 57 16.35 11.37 -11.72
N GLY A 58 16.95 10.58 -10.83
CA GLY A 58 18.42 10.48 -10.66
C GLY A 58 19.00 9.18 -11.19
N ASP A 59 20.30 9.01 -11.01
CA ASP A 59 20.98 7.76 -11.24
C ASP A 59 20.55 6.73 -10.18
N THR A 60 20.11 5.57 -10.62
CA THR A 60 19.66 4.45 -9.77
C THR A 60 20.84 3.54 -9.36
N HIS A 61 22.04 3.77 -9.91
CA HIS A 61 23.19 2.92 -9.63
C HIS A 61 23.65 3.06 -8.16
N ASN A 62 23.67 1.96 -7.43
CA ASN A 62 24.02 1.91 -6.01
C ASN A 62 23.11 2.76 -5.08
N VAL A 63 21.89 2.99 -5.46
CA VAL A 63 20.89 3.74 -4.67
C VAL A 63 19.72 2.84 -4.32
N VAL A 64 19.28 2.92 -3.07
CA VAL A 64 18.01 2.32 -2.63
C VAL A 64 16.97 3.43 -2.61
N VAL A 65 16.01 3.36 -3.50
CA VAL A 65 14.91 4.34 -3.59
C VAL A 65 13.79 3.94 -2.61
N ALA A 66 13.09 4.91 -2.03
CA ALA A 66 11.94 4.60 -1.17
C ALA A 66 10.89 3.80 -1.94
N PRO A 67 10.48 2.62 -1.44
CA PRO A 67 9.54 1.75 -2.15
C PRO A 67 8.09 2.27 -2.13
N ALA A 68 7.80 3.30 -1.36
CA ALA A 68 6.45 3.81 -1.16
C ALA A 68 6.42 5.31 -0.88
N ASP A 69 5.29 5.94 -1.19
CA ASP A 69 4.99 7.29 -0.72
C ASP A 69 4.68 7.23 0.78
N GLY A 70 5.35 8.06 1.58
CA GLY A 70 5.09 8.07 3.01
C GLY A 70 6.07 8.92 3.80
N ARG A 71 6.07 8.72 5.11
CA ARG A 71 6.99 9.38 6.04
C ARG A 71 7.89 8.34 6.69
N ILE A 72 9.20 8.57 6.68
CA ILE A 72 10.15 7.76 7.44
C ILE A 72 9.86 7.97 8.93
N VAL A 73 9.63 6.87 9.64
CA VAL A 73 9.30 6.87 11.08
C VAL A 73 10.34 6.19 11.93
N VAL A 74 11.12 5.28 11.35
CA VAL A 74 12.19 4.55 12.05
C VAL A 74 13.38 4.41 11.12
N ILE A 75 14.59 4.62 11.65
CA ILE A 75 15.88 4.25 11.04
C ILE A 75 16.71 3.66 12.19
N GLU A 76 16.89 2.35 12.19
CA GLU A 76 17.63 1.65 13.25
C GLU A 76 18.24 0.34 12.75
N GLU A 77 19.24 -0.15 13.44
CA GLU A 77 19.75 -1.49 13.23
C GLU A 77 18.93 -2.51 14.03
N VAL A 78 18.41 -3.51 13.33
CA VAL A 78 17.60 -4.57 13.92
C VAL A 78 18.15 -5.95 13.57
N GLU A 79 17.88 -6.93 14.42
CA GLU A 79 18.05 -8.35 14.08
C GLU A 79 16.98 -8.76 13.09
N GLU A 80 17.38 -9.12 11.88
CA GLU A 80 16.48 -9.62 10.84
C GLU A 80 16.43 -11.16 10.88
N ASN A 81 15.33 -11.74 11.38
CA ASN A 81 15.23 -13.16 11.69
C ASN A 81 14.48 -13.98 10.62
N GLU A 82 14.02 -13.37 9.54
CA GLU A 82 13.23 -14.07 8.52
C GLU A 82 14.09 -14.58 7.36
N TYR A 83 15.10 -13.81 6.96
CA TYR A 83 15.92 -14.09 5.78
C TYR A 83 17.42 -13.98 6.05
N PHE A 84 17.89 -12.84 6.60
CA PHE A 84 19.33 -12.60 6.78
C PHE A 84 19.89 -13.31 8.00
N HIS A 85 19.13 -13.41 9.09
CA HIS A 85 19.54 -13.95 10.40
C HIS A 85 20.75 -13.19 10.97
N ASP A 86 20.83 -11.91 10.73
CA ASP A 86 21.88 -11.01 11.21
C ASP A 86 21.37 -9.57 11.42
N ARG A 87 22.23 -8.67 11.87
CA ARG A 87 21.88 -7.26 12.07
C ARG A 87 21.88 -6.51 10.74
N ARG A 88 20.76 -5.81 10.47
CA ARG A 88 20.55 -5.00 9.27
C ARG A 88 20.02 -3.62 9.61
N LEU A 89 20.39 -2.65 8.79
CA LEU A 89 19.78 -1.33 8.84
C LEU A 89 18.34 -1.42 8.30
N MET A 90 17.38 -1.07 9.15
CA MET A 90 15.96 -1.01 8.81
C MET A 90 15.53 0.44 8.66
N VAL A 91 14.85 0.73 7.55
CA VAL A 91 14.15 2.01 7.32
C VAL A 91 12.67 1.73 7.19
N SER A 92 11.86 2.26 8.12
CA SER A 92 10.41 2.10 8.09
C SER A 92 9.71 3.33 7.55
N VAL A 93 8.85 3.13 6.55
CA VAL A 93 8.04 4.17 5.92
C VAL A 93 6.57 3.96 6.29
N PHE A 94 5.96 4.94 6.95
CA PHE A 94 4.54 4.94 7.28
C PHE A 94 3.74 5.60 6.15
N MET A 95 2.75 4.87 5.64
CA MET A 95 1.82 5.33 4.61
C MET A 95 0.50 5.76 5.27
N SER A 96 0.15 7.03 5.20
CA SER A 96 -1.16 7.53 5.66
C SER A 96 -2.25 7.20 4.64
N VAL A 97 -3.51 7.21 5.04
CA VAL A 97 -4.66 6.95 4.14
C VAL A 97 -4.75 7.90 2.94
N THR A 98 -4.09 9.05 3.01
CA THR A 98 -4.02 10.03 1.92
C THR A 98 -2.88 9.77 0.94
N ASN A 99 -1.91 8.92 1.30
CA ASN A 99 -0.83 8.51 0.41
C ASN A 99 -1.33 7.47 -0.61
N VAL A 100 -0.56 7.31 -1.68
CA VAL A 100 -0.74 6.20 -2.61
C VAL A 100 -0.37 4.90 -1.90
N HIS A 101 -1.29 3.92 -1.89
CA HIS A 101 -1.05 2.60 -1.29
C HIS A 101 -0.58 1.59 -2.35
N ALA A 102 0.43 1.99 -3.11
CA ALA A 102 1.17 1.13 -4.03
C ALA A 102 2.66 1.17 -3.67
N ASN A 103 3.35 0.06 -3.84
CA ASN A 103 4.77 -0.06 -3.57
C ASN A 103 5.49 -0.48 -4.84
N TRP A 104 6.71 -0.02 -4.99
CA TRP A 104 7.58 -0.27 -6.13
C TRP A 104 8.88 -0.94 -5.65
N PHE A 105 9.59 -1.57 -6.55
CA PHE A 105 10.90 -2.12 -6.25
C PHE A 105 11.88 -0.97 -5.94
N PRO A 106 12.60 -1.04 -4.80
CA PRO A 106 13.51 0.03 -4.38
C PRO A 106 14.87 0.00 -5.07
N VAL A 107 15.21 -1.12 -5.71
CA VAL A 107 16.48 -1.35 -6.40
C VAL A 107 16.25 -2.12 -7.69
N GLU A 108 17.15 -1.99 -8.63
CA GLU A 108 17.25 -2.88 -9.78
C GLU A 108 17.84 -4.23 -9.36
N GLY A 109 17.38 -5.31 -9.99
CA GLY A 109 17.90 -6.64 -9.70
C GLY A 109 16.97 -7.78 -10.05
N THR A 110 17.17 -8.91 -9.42
CA THR A 110 16.34 -10.10 -9.58
C THR A 110 15.67 -10.44 -8.28
N VAL A 111 14.38 -10.67 -8.32
CA VAL A 111 13.60 -11.11 -7.16
C VAL A 111 13.99 -12.53 -6.78
N LYS A 112 14.58 -12.68 -5.61
CA LYS A 112 15.11 -13.95 -5.09
C LYS A 112 14.10 -14.73 -4.25
N LEU A 113 13.24 -14.00 -3.52
CA LEU A 113 12.27 -14.58 -2.61
C LEU A 113 11.02 -13.73 -2.57
N VAL A 114 9.86 -14.38 -2.62
CA VAL A 114 8.55 -13.77 -2.33
C VAL A 114 7.85 -14.62 -1.28
N ARG A 115 7.54 -14.04 -0.13
CA ARG A 115 6.87 -14.74 0.96
C ARG A 115 5.71 -13.92 1.51
N HIS A 116 4.57 -14.57 1.67
CA HIS A 116 3.39 -13.97 2.28
C HIS A 116 3.09 -14.66 3.61
N HIS A 117 2.83 -13.86 4.63
CA HIS A 117 2.44 -14.35 5.95
C HIS A 117 1.07 -13.80 6.31
N ASN A 118 0.14 -14.70 6.57
CA ASN A 118 -1.13 -14.33 7.16
C ASN A 118 -0.93 -13.84 8.60
N GLY A 119 -1.72 -12.90 9.05
CA GLY A 119 -1.59 -12.35 10.38
C GLY A 119 -2.76 -11.46 10.78
N ASN A 120 -2.55 -10.68 11.82
CA ASN A 120 -3.51 -9.74 12.36
C ASN A 120 -3.58 -8.44 11.53
N PHE A 121 -4.47 -7.54 11.93
CA PHE A 121 -4.65 -6.21 11.33
C PHE A 121 -4.59 -5.12 12.40
N ALA A 122 -3.64 -5.23 13.31
CA ALA A 122 -3.41 -4.21 14.32
C ALA A 122 -2.92 -2.90 13.65
N LYS A 123 -3.07 -1.80 14.36
CA LYS A 123 -2.61 -0.50 13.88
C LYS A 123 -1.11 -0.55 13.57
N ALA A 124 -0.73 -0.15 12.35
CA ALA A 124 0.63 -0.31 11.84
C ALA A 124 1.74 0.39 12.65
N TRP A 125 1.38 1.35 13.49
CA TRP A 125 2.34 2.05 14.38
C TRP A 125 2.59 1.34 15.73
N LEU A 126 1.92 0.22 16.00
CA LEU A 126 2.18 -0.57 17.20
C LEU A 126 3.46 -1.40 17.01
N PRO A 127 4.32 -1.52 18.05
CA PRO A 127 5.60 -2.25 17.93
C PRO A 127 5.46 -3.68 17.43
N LYS A 128 4.38 -4.38 17.80
CA LYS A 128 4.12 -5.77 17.40
C LYS A 128 3.52 -5.90 16.00
N ALA A 129 3.10 -4.81 15.35
CA ALA A 129 2.49 -4.88 14.03
C ALA A 129 3.42 -5.48 12.98
N SER A 130 4.72 -5.21 13.04
CA SER A 130 5.72 -5.72 12.11
C SER A 130 5.90 -7.25 12.15
N THR A 131 5.52 -7.89 13.26
CA THR A 131 5.68 -9.33 13.46
C THR A 131 4.37 -10.10 13.46
N GLU A 132 3.27 -9.50 13.92
CA GLU A 132 1.99 -10.17 14.11
C GLU A 132 0.98 -9.89 12.99
N ASN A 133 1.11 -8.78 12.24
CA ASN A 133 0.20 -8.46 11.16
C ASN A 133 0.49 -9.27 9.88
N GLU A 134 -0.54 -9.35 9.02
CA GLU A 134 -0.37 -9.81 7.64
C GLU A 134 0.78 -9.02 7.01
N ARG A 135 1.71 -9.72 6.39
CA ARG A 135 2.89 -9.12 5.77
C ARG A 135 3.34 -9.86 4.53
N SER A 136 3.97 -9.12 3.63
CA SER A 136 4.61 -9.67 2.44
C SER A 136 6.07 -9.26 2.44
N THR A 137 6.96 -10.23 2.28
CA THR A 137 8.41 -10.03 2.21
C THR A 137 8.88 -10.35 0.80
N VAL A 138 9.62 -9.43 0.20
CA VAL A 138 10.28 -9.59 -1.10
C VAL A 138 11.76 -9.33 -0.91
N VAL A 139 12.60 -10.22 -1.38
CA VAL A 139 14.06 -10.06 -1.39
C VAL A 139 14.53 -9.91 -2.83
N ILE A 140 15.34 -8.89 -3.09
CA ILE A 140 15.87 -8.57 -4.41
C ILE A 140 17.38 -8.62 -4.33
N THR A 141 18.00 -9.39 -5.22
CA THR A 141 19.45 -9.40 -5.37
C THR A 141 19.86 -8.39 -6.44
N THR A 142 20.63 -7.39 -6.05
CA THR A 142 21.14 -6.37 -6.96
C THR A 142 22.20 -6.92 -7.92
N PRO A 143 22.49 -6.25 -9.05
CA PRO A 143 23.58 -6.67 -9.94
C PRO A 143 24.97 -6.75 -9.27
N SER A 144 25.18 -6.00 -8.18
CA SER A 144 26.39 -6.05 -7.35
C SER A 144 26.41 -7.21 -6.35
N GLY A 145 25.38 -8.07 -6.33
CA GLY A 145 25.31 -9.24 -5.45
C GLY A 145 24.80 -8.96 -4.02
N HIS A 146 24.30 -7.75 -3.75
CA HIS A 146 23.71 -7.42 -2.45
C HIS A 146 22.22 -7.74 -2.42
N ASP A 147 21.75 -8.33 -1.32
CA ASP A 147 20.33 -8.58 -1.11
C ASP A 147 19.68 -7.41 -0.37
N VAL A 148 18.53 -6.95 -0.89
CA VAL A 148 17.69 -5.93 -0.27
C VAL A 148 16.33 -6.56 0.06
N LEU A 149 15.93 -6.51 1.34
CA LEU A 149 14.65 -7.01 1.81
C LEU A 149 13.64 -5.88 1.92
N VAL A 150 12.49 -6.06 1.28
CA VAL A 150 11.33 -5.17 1.37
C VAL A 150 10.21 -5.91 2.06
N ARG A 151 9.71 -5.35 3.16
CA ARG A 151 8.58 -5.92 3.90
C ARG A 151 7.41 -4.95 3.91
N GLN A 152 6.30 -5.37 3.36
CA GLN A 152 5.02 -4.68 3.48
C GLN A 152 4.26 -5.24 4.68
N VAL A 153 3.68 -4.37 5.49
CA VAL A 153 2.93 -4.75 6.69
C VAL A 153 1.52 -4.15 6.58
N ALA A 154 0.52 -5.01 6.73
CA ALA A 154 -0.87 -4.58 6.74
C ALA A 154 -1.19 -3.75 7.99
N GLY A 155 -2.21 -2.92 7.90
CA GLY A 155 -2.69 -2.10 9.00
C GLY A 155 -4.20 -2.23 9.21
N ALA A 156 -4.73 -1.41 10.11
CA ALA A 156 -6.16 -1.44 10.45
C ALA A 156 -7.08 -1.04 9.27
N VAL A 157 -6.61 -0.20 8.36
CA VAL A 157 -7.35 0.28 7.17
C VAL A 157 -6.95 -0.54 5.95
N ALA A 158 -5.66 -0.58 5.63
CA ALA A 158 -5.09 -1.37 4.53
C ALA A 158 -4.82 -2.80 5.03
N ARG A 159 -5.86 -3.63 5.05
CA ARG A 159 -5.81 -4.98 5.63
C ARG A 159 -5.25 -6.05 4.70
N ARG A 160 -5.35 -5.85 3.39
CA ARG A 160 -4.91 -6.82 2.38
C ARG A 160 -3.67 -6.33 1.65
N ILE A 161 -2.69 -7.21 1.52
CA ILE A 161 -1.52 -7.00 0.69
C ILE A 161 -1.66 -7.89 -0.54
N VAL A 162 -1.58 -7.27 -1.72
CA VAL A 162 -1.55 -7.98 -3.00
C VAL A 162 -0.17 -7.79 -3.60
N THR A 163 0.63 -8.85 -3.58
CA THR A 163 1.98 -8.84 -4.12
C THR A 163 1.94 -9.34 -5.56
N TYR A 164 2.51 -8.57 -6.47
CA TYR A 164 2.63 -8.92 -7.89
C TYR A 164 4.05 -9.39 -8.26
N ALA A 165 5.00 -9.25 -7.34
CA ALA A 165 6.34 -9.76 -7.53
C ALA A 165 6.32 -11.29 -7.66
N ALA A 166 7.11 -11.82 -8.58
CA ALA A 166 7.35 -13.25 -8.74
C ALA A 166 8.84 -13.55 -8.59
N GLU A 167 9.18 -14.71 -8.04
CA GLU A 167 10.57 -15.16 -7.97
C GLU A 167 11.19 -15.25 -9.37
N GLU A 168 12.46 -14.92 -9.47
CA GLU A 168 13.25 -14.83 -10.71
C GLU A 168 12.82 -13.69 -11.66
N GLN A 169 11.87 -12.85 -11.26
CA GLN A 169 11.51 -11.65 -12.00
C GLN A 169 12.65 -10.64 -11.96
N THR A 170 13.01 -10.08 -13.13
CA THR A 170 13.89 -8.90 -13.20
C THR A 170 13.09 -7.63 -12.94
N CYS A 171 13.62 -6.72 -12.17
CA CYS A 171 13.02 -5.43 -11.83
C CYS A 171 14.02 -4.27 -11.99
#